data_d547078c2f88965b2a0e0909b6a3d620
#
_entry.id   d547078c2f88965b2a0e0909b6a3d620
#
_cell.length_a   1.000
_cell.length_b   1.000
_cell.length_c   1.000
_cell.angle_alpha   90.00
_cell.angle_beta   90.00
_cell.angle_gamma   90.00
#
_symmetry.space_group_name_H-M   'P 1'
#
loop_
_entity.id
_entity.type
_entity.pdbx_description
1 polymer ?
#
loop_
_entity_poly.entity_id
_entity_poly.type
_entity_poly.pdbx_seq_one_letter_code
_entity_poly.pdbx_strand_id
1 'polypeptide(L)'
;MSSLKLLKVELILGTVFSTLAMIGIPVSIFCVAPDLLKEPLGWGVALGALLFFGLVGYGLFVHPYRLYLRLPDVQMEYDDEFLYIHSKKEAKIPLAELTYVNITAELPFLLHGSFLREILIHLCSDEYGRIDLDIDGFGSYKLYFVPHAENMEGKLLRFFNVVMNG
;
A
#
# COMPACT_ATOMS: atom_id res chain seq x y z
N MET A 1 11.97 -1.00 -18.04
CA MET A 1 10.57 -0.73 -17.63
C MET A 1 10.64 0.05 -16.34
N SER A 2 9.88 1.14 -16.15
CA SER A 2 9.91 1.85 -14.87
C SER A 2 9.31 0.94 -13.79
N SER A 3 9.88 0.95 -12.60
CA SER A 3 9.45 0.15 -11.45
C SER A 3 7.94 0.31 -11.15
N LEU A 4 7.39 1.51 -11.32
CA LEU A 4 5.96 1.80 -11.19
C LEU A 4 5.06 1.04 -12.18
N LYS A 5 5.53 0.77 -13.42
CA LYS A 5 4.78 -0.05 -14.38
C LYS A 5 4.73 -1.50 -13.93
N LEU A 6 5.80 -2.00 -13.34
CA LEU A 6 5.85 -3.35 -12.79
C LEU A 6 4.86 -3.51 -11.64
N LEU A 7 4.87 -2.58 -10.67
CA LEU A 7 3.90 -2.56 -9.56
C LEU A 7 2.46 -2.58 -10.06
N LYS A 8 2.14 -1.77 -11.07
CA LYS A 8 0.79 -1.75 -11.65
C LYS A 8 0.40 -3.12 -12.21
N VAL A 9 1.31 -3.79 -12.93
CA VAL A 9 1.07 -5.13 -13.47
C VAL A 9 0.86 -6.14 -12.34
N GLU A 10 1.68 -6.12 -11.30
CA GLU A 10 1.55 -7.00 -10.13
C GLU A 10 0.20 -6.82 -9.42
N LEU A 11 -0.22 -5.57 -9.18
CA LEU A 11 -1.50 -5.27 -8.55
C LEU A 11 -2.69 -5.73 -9.40
N ILE A 12 -2.62 -5.56 -10.73
CA ILE A 12 -3.66 -6.03 -11.65
C ILE A 12 -3.74 -7.56 -11.63
N LEU A 13 -2.60 -8.24 -11.81
CA LEU A 13 -2.53 -9.71 -11.82
C LEU A 13 -3.00 -10.29 -10.49
N GLY A 14 -2.57 -9.72 -9.37
CA GLY A 14 -3.03 -10.14 -8.04
C GLY A 14 -4.54 -9.94 -7.85
N THR A 15 -5.10 -8.84 -8.34
CA THR A 15 -6.55 -8.59 -8.31
C THR A 15 -7.31 -9.62 -9.12
N VAL A 16 -6.86 -9.92 -10.34
CA VAL A 16 -7.47 -10.93 -11.22
C VAL A 16 -7.38 -12.31 -10.60
N PHE A 17 -6.19 -12.70 -10.12
CA PHE A 17 -5.98 -14.00 -9.49
C PHE A 17 -6.85 -14.17 -8.24
N SER A 18 -6.91 -13.18 -7.36
CA SER A 18 -7.72 -13.23 -6.15
C SER A 18 -9.21 -13.33 -6.46
N THR A 19 -9.69 -12.60 -7.48
CA THR A 19 -11.09 -12.68 -7.93
C THR A 19 -11.41 -14.05 -8.50
N LEU A 20 -10.51 -14.62 -9.33
CA LEU A 20 -10.68 -15.95 -9.89
C LEU A 20 -10.69 -17.04 -8.81
N ALA A 21 -9.81 -16.92 -7.79
CA ALA A 21 -9.81 -17.86 -6.67
C ALA A 21 -11.06 -17.76 -5.81
N MET A 22 -11.51 -16.53 -5.52
CA MET A 22 -12.72 -16.28 -4.73
C MET A 22 -13.97 -16.90 -5.36
N ILE A 23 -14.10 -16.84 -6.67
CA ILE A 23 -15.24 -17.40 -7.41
C ILE A 23 -15.00 -18.86 -7.78
N GLY A 24 -13.80 -19.17 -8.27
CA GLY A 24 -13.46 -20.48 -8.83
C GLY A 24 -13.50 -21.60 -7.81
N ILE A 25 -13.08 -21.37 -6.56
CA ILE A 25 -13.08 -22.40 -5.51
C ILE A 25 -14.53 -22.83 -5.17
N PRO A 26 -15.47 -21.94 -4.81
CA PRO A 26 -16.85 -22.31 -4.57
C PRO A 26 -17.51 -22.98 -5.78
N VAL A 27 -17.29 -22.46 -6.99
CA VAL A 27 -17.83 -23.04 -8.24
C VAL A 27 -17.26 -24.44 -8.47
N SER A 28 -15.98 -24.66 -8.25
CA SER A 28 -15.35 -25.99 -8.39
C SER A 28 -15.94 -26.98 -7.40
N ILE A 29 -16.19 -26.59 -6.14
CA ILE A 29 -16.85 -27.45 -5.14
C ILE A 29 -18.25 -27.81 -5.62
N PHE A 30 -19.00 -26.83 -6.12
CA PHE A 30 -20.37 -27.05 -6.62
C PHE A 30 -20.40 -28.00 -7.83
N CYS A 31 -19.46 -27.86 -8.76
CA CYS A 31 -19.47 -28.65 -10.01
C CYS A 31 -18.85 -30.05 -9.85
N VAL A 32 -17.78 -30.18 -9.06
CA VAL A 32 -16.98 -31.41 -8.98
C VAL A 32 -17.41 -32.29 -7.81
N ALA A 33 -17.85 -31.71 -6.71
CA ALA A 33 -18.20 -32.44 -5.50
C ALA A 33 -19.51 -31.89 -4.89
N PRO A 34 -20.65 -31.92 -5.61
CA PRO A 34 -21.93 -31.39 -5.14
C PRO A 34 -22.39 -32.02 -3.85
N ASP A 35 -22.01 -33.27 -3.59
CA ASP A 35 -22.34 -33.99 -2.37
C ASP A 35 -21.72 -33.37 -1.12
N LEU A 36 -20.58 -32.73 -1.23
CA LEU A 36 -19.95 -31.98 -0.13
C LEU A 36 -20.86 -30.83 0.35
N LEU A 37 -21.66 -30.25 -0.53
CA LEU A 37 -22.56 -29.15 -0.17
C LEU A 37 -23.83 -29.65 0.58
N LYS A 38 -24.05 -30.97 0.66
CA LYS A 38 -25.08 -31.55 1.51
C LYS A 38 -24.67 -31.58 2.98
N GLU A 39 -23.36 -31.42 3.23
CA GLU A 39 -22.81 -31.43 4.58
C GLU A 39 -22.44 -29.99 5.03
N PRO A 40 -22.59 -29.65 6.33
CA PRO A 40 -22.19 -28.34 6.87
C PRO A 40 -20.73 -28.00 6.60
N LEU A 41 -19.86 -29.02 6.54
CA LEU A 41 -18.41 -28.86 6.26
C LEU A 41 -18.17 -28.28 4.86
N GLY A 42 -18.89 -28.74 3.84
CA GLY A 42 -18.75 -28.24 2.47
C GLY A 42 -19.09 -26.74 2.35
N TRP A 43 -20.15 -26.33 3.00
CA TRP A 43 -20.49 -24.90 3.10
C TRP A 43 -19.46 -24.10 3.87
N GLY A 44 -18.92 -24.67 4.96
CA GLY A 44 -17.83 -24.05 5.73
C GLY A 44 -16.60 -23.78 4.86
N VAL A 45 -16.19 -24.75 4.03
CA VAL A 45 -15.06 -24.60 3.10
C VAL A 45 -15.34 -23.54 2.04
N ALA A 46 -16.52 -23.59 1.41
CA ALA A 46 -16.89 -22.63 0.37
C ALA A 46 -16.95 -21.19 0.90
N LEU A 47 -17.60 -20.97 2.04
CA LEU A 47 -17.67 -19.66 2.69
C LEU A 47 -16.30 -19.20 3.21
N GLY A 48 -15.52 -20.13 3.78
CA GLY A 48 -14.15 -19.83 4.24
C GLY A 48 -13.25 -19.37 3.10
N ALA A 49 -13.30 -20.05 1.95
CA ALA A 49 -12.56 -19.64 0.76
C ALA A 49 -13.01 -18.26 0.25
N LEU A 50 -14.31 -18.02 0.17
CA LEU A 50 -14.86 -16.74 -0.27
C LEU A 50 -14.43 -15.59 0.65
N LEU A 51 -14.53 -15.79 1.96
CA LEU A 51 -14.11 -14.79 2.94
C LEU A 51 -12.58 -14.57 2.90
N PHE A 52 -11.81 -15.65 2.86
CA PHE A 52 -10.35 -15.56 2.85
C PHE A 52 -9.83 -14.82 1.59
N PHE A 53 -10.17 -15.32 0.41
CA PHE A 53 -9.71 -14.70 -0.83
C PHE A 53 -10.38 -13.34 -1.10
N GLY A 54 -11.61 -13.13 -0.64
CA GLY A 54 -12.27 -11.83 -0.71
C GLY A 54 -11.61 -10.78 0.16
N LEU A 55 -11.39 -11.06 1.45
CA LEU A 55 -10.77 -10.11 2.39
C LEU A 55 -9.28 -9.90 2.11
N VAL A 56 -8.54 -11.01 1.95
CA VAL A 56 -7.11 -10.96 1.69
C VAL A 56 -6.83 -10.34 0.33
N GLY A 57 -7.52 -10.80 -0.71
CA GLY A 57 -7.36 -10.27 -2.06
C GLY A 57 -7.77 -8.80 -2.17
N TYR A 58 -8.86 -8.41 -1.52
CA TYR A 58 -9.26 -7.00 -1.46
C TYR A 58 -8.19 -6.15 -0.76
N GLY A 59 -7.73 -6.57 0.41
CA GLY A 59 -6.73 -5.83 1.19
C GLY A 59 -5.38 -5.72 0.49
N LEU A 60 -4.93 -6.80 -0.15
CA LEU A 60 -3.59 -6.88 -0.75
C LEU A 60 -3.50 -6.27 -2.15
N PHE A 61 -4.55 -6.38 -2.95
CA PHE A 61 -4.48 -6.03 -4.36
C PHE A 61 -5.50 -4.96 -4.75
N VAL A 62 -6.78 -5.15 -4.44
CA VAL A 62 -7.83 -4.24 -4.90
C VAL A 62 -7.71 -2.87 -4.25
N HIS A 63 -7.55 -2.82 -2.93
CA HIS A 63 -7.44 -1.56 -2.20
C HIS A 63 -6.18 -0.76 -2.58
N PRO A 64 -4.97 -1.36 -2.62
CA PRO A 64 -3.77 -0.68 -3.10
C PRO A 64 -3.88 -0.23 -4.55
N TYR A 65 -4.45 -1.04 -5.42
CA TYR A 65 -4.66 -0.66 -6.81
C TYR A 65 -5.57 0.56 -6.95
N ARG A 66 -6.69 0.59 -6.22
CA ARG A 66 -7.58 1.76 -6.19
C ARG A 66 -6.91 3.00 -5.62
N LEU A 67 -6.07 2.82 -4.60
CA LEU A 67 -5.27 3.90 -4.03
C LEU A 67 -4.26 4.42 -5.06
N TYR A 68 -3.51 3.52 -5.70
CA TYR A 68 -2.55 3.85 -6.75
C TYR A 68 -3.18 4.68 -7.88
N LEU A 69 -4.40 4.33 -8.32
CA LEU A 69 -5.10 5.07 -9.39
C LEU A 69 -5.55 6.48 -8.99
N ARG A 70 -5.62 6.77 -7.69
CA ARG A 70 -6.10 8.07 -7.16
C ARG A 70 -4.98 9.01 -6.78
N LEU A 71 -3.77 8.51 -6.68
CA LEU A 71 -2.63 9.31 -6.28
C LEU A 71 -1.97 9.96 -7.50
N PRO A 72 -1.49 11.20 -7.38
CA PRO A 72 -0.70 11.83 -8.42
C PRO A 72 0.66 11.16 -8.58
N ASP A 73 1.27 11.32 -9.75
CA ASP A 73 2.60 10.77 -10.04
C ASP A 73 3.69 11.38 -9.15
N VAL A 74 3.52 12.65 -8.80
CA VAL A 74 4.39 13.39 -7.89
C VAL A 74 3.60 13.69 -6.62
N GLN A 75 4.01 13.07 -5.52
CA GLN A 75 3.31 13.22 -4.23
C GLN A 75 3.93 14.28 -3.33
N MET A 76 5.15 14.69 -3.61
CA MET A 76 5.84 15.74 -2.87
C MET A 76 6.77 16.51 -3.82
N GLU A 77 6.70 17.82 -3.78
CA GLU A 77 7.61 18.74 -4.48
C GLU A 77 7.87 19.96 -3.59
N TYR A 78 8.92 20.69 -3.90
CA TYR A 78 9.27 21.91 -3.19
C TYR A 78 9.85 22.94 -4.14
N ASP A 79 9.65 24.21 -3.80
CA ASP A 79 10.33 25.36 -4.38
C ASP A 79 11.13 26.09 -3.30
N ASP A 80 11.60 27.29 -3.60
CA ASP A 80 12.43 28.08 -2.65
C ASP A 80 11.65 28.58 -1.42
N GLU A 81 10.33 28.57 -1.45
CA GLU A 81 9.46 29.11 -0.41
C GLU A 81 8.57 28.08 0.25
N PHE A 82 8.13 27.06 -0.51
CA PHE A 82 7.09 26.15 -0.07
C PHE A 82 7.40 24.68 -0.34
N LEU A 83 6.92 23.84 0.58
CA LEU A 83 6.78 22.40 0.41
C LEU A 83 5.32 22.09 0.00
N TYR A 84 5.14 21.40 -1.11
CA TYR A 84 3.85 20.95 -1.61
C TYR A 84 3.71 19.45 -1.39
N ILE A 85 2.62 19.03 -0.76
CA ILE A 85 2.29 17.62 -0.57
C ILE A 85 1.02 17.32 -1.34
N HIS A 86 1.12 16.45 -2.33
CA HIS A 86 0.03 15.98 -3.19
C HIS A 86 -0.28 14.52 -2.87
N SER A 87 -0.98 14.29 -1.77
CA SER A 87 -1.36 12.95 -1.32
C SER A 87 -2.87 12.90 -1.10
N LYS A 88 -3.35 12.00 -0.24
CA LYS A 88 -4.77 12.00 0.18
C LYS A 88 -5.20 13.30 0.85
N LYS A 89 -4.24 13.99 1.46
CA LYS A 89 -4.39 15.35 1.97
C LYS A 89 -3.41 16.22 1.20
N GLU A 90 -3.91 17.28 0.60
CA GLU A 90 -3.08 18.29 -0.04
C GLU A 90 -2.65 19.33 0.99
N ALA A 91 -1.39 19.76 0.89
CA ALA A 91 -0.86 20.82 1.74
C ALA A 91 0.15 21.67 0.97
N LYS A 92 0.19 22.94 1.31
CA LYS A 92 1.21 23.90 0.94
C LYS A 92 1.80 24.47 2.23
N ILE A 93 3.04 24.17 2.53
CA ILE A 93 3.69 24.44 3.80
C ILE A 93 4.87 25.39 3.54
N PRO A 94 4.89 26.59 4.17
CA PRO A 94 6.04 27.48 4.05
C PRO A 94 7.31 26.83 4.63
N LEU A 95 8.41 26.79 3.89
CA LEU A 95 9.67 26.22 4.37
C LEU A 95 10.21 26.97 5.60
N ALA A 96 9.97 28.28 5.67
CA ALA A 96 10.39 29.11 6.80
C ALA A 96 9.65 28.79 8.13
N GLU A 97 8.51 28.12 8.07
CA GLU A 97 7.73 27.73 9.25
C GLU A 97 8.01 26.28 9.69
N LEU A 98 8.87 25.56 8.99
CA LEU A 98 9.26 24.21 9.35
C LEU A 98 10.18 24.22 10.57
N THR A 99 9.67 23.77 11.71
CA THR A 99 10.43 23.70 12.97
C THR A 99 10.88 22.27 13.29
N TYR A 100 10.03 21.30 13.01
CA TYR A 100 10.32 19.91 13.25
C TYR A 100 9.55 19.01 12.27
N VAL A 101 10.25 18.03 11.72
CA VAL A 101 9.66 17.01 10.84
C VAL A 101 10.12 15.64 11.30
N ASN A 102 9.15 14.80 11.68
CA ASN A 102 9.41 13.39 11.95
C ASN A 102 9.06 12.58 10.70
N ILE A 103 9.98 11.73 10.28
CA ILE A 103 9.84 10.91 9.07
C ILE A 103 9.98 9.45 9.48
N THR A 104 9.03 8.63 9.04
CA THR A 104 9.07 7.19 9.31
C THR A 104 8.75 6.43 8.03
N ALA A 105 9.67 5.59 7.59
CA ALA A 105 9.40 4.66 6.50
C ALA A 105 8.73 3.39 7.03
N GLU A 106 7.63 3.01 6.42
CA GLU A 106 6.95 1.75 6.68
C GLU A 106 6.97 0.86 5.44
N LEU A 107 7.46 -0.36 5.60
CA LEU A 107 7.50 -1.42 4.60
C LEU A 107 6.62 -2.58 5.04
N PRO A 108 6.01 -3.27 4.10
CA PRO A 108 5.04 -2.77 3.15
C PRO A 108 3.78 -2.33 3.88
N PHE A 109 3.11 -1.32 3.40
CA PHE A 109 2.01 -0.62 4.09
C PHE A 109 0.73 -1.44 4.35
N LEU A 110 0.71 -2.73 4.13
CA LEU A 110 -0.53 -3.50 4.03
C LEU A 110 -0.91 -4.32 5.24
N LEU A 111 -0.02 -4.65 6.16
CA LEU A 111 -0.39 -5.50 7.30
C LEU A 111 0.45 -5.25 8.56
N HIS A 112 -0.21 -4.79 9.60
CA HIS A 112 0.30 -4.77 10.96
C HIS A 112 0.15 -6.17 11.60
N GLY A 113 0.92 -7.16 11.13
CA GLY A 113 0.91 -8.49 11.72
C GLY A 113 2.12 -9.32 11.26
N SER A 114 2.92 -9.81 12.19
CA SER A 114 4.24 -10.37 11.92
C SER A 114 4.27 -11.51 10.88
N PHE A 115 3.34 -12.44 10.91
CA PHE A 115 3.35 -13.62 10.04
C PHE A 115 2.89 -13.32 8.60
N LEU A 116 1.82 -12.58 8.44
CA LEU A 116 1.32 -12.16 7.12
C LEU A 116 2.26 -11.15 6.47
N ARG A 117 2.95 -10.33 7.26
CA ARG A 117 3.98 -9.41 6.80
C ARG A 117 5.15 -10.13 6.13
N GLU A 118 5.66 -11.22 6.72
CA GLU A 118 6.78 -11.99 6.15
C GLU A 118 6.39 -12.70 4.85
N ILE A 119 5.19 -13.27 4.76
CA ILE A 119 4.69 -13.88 3.52
C ILE A 119 4.56 -12.84 2.42
N LEU A 120 4.14 -11.63 2.74
CA LEU A 120 3.93 -10.56 1.77
C LEU A 120 5.20 -9.87 1.34
N ILE A 121 6.19 -9.74 2.22
CA ILE A 121 7.54 -9.29 1.86
C ILE A 121 8.14 -10.22 0.80
N HIS A 122 7.88 -11.52 0.86
CA HIS A 122 8.32 -12.49 -0.14
C HIS A 122 7.52 -12.47 -1.45
N LEU A 123 6.28 -12.00 -1.43
CA LEU A 123 5.40 -11.97 -2.60
C LEU A 123 5.34 -10.60 -3.29
N CYS A 124 5.50 -9.53 -2.51
CA CYS A 124 5.56 -8.16 -3.02
C CYS A 124 7.00 -7.71 -2.91
N SER A 125 7.60 -7.30 -4.03
CA SER A 125 8.97 -6.79 -4.02
C SER A 125 9.16 -5.72 -2.94
N ASP A 126 10.25 -5.80 -2.16
CA ASP A 126 10.64 -4.86 -1.09
C ASP A 126 10.86 -3.41 -1.59
N GLU A 127 10.51 -3.14 -2.85
CA GLU A 127 10.86 -1.88 -3.52
C GLU A 127 9.94 -0.71 -3.18
N TYR A 128 8.74 -0.98 -2.64
CA TYR A 128 7.75 0.09 -2.41
C TYR A 128 7.23 0.10 -0.99
N GLY A 129 7.36 1.24 -0.36
CA GLY A 129 6.85 1.47 0.98
C GLY A 129 5.95 2.69 1.08
N ARG A 130 5.64 3.04 2.31
CA ARG A 130 4.96 4.27 2.70
C ARG A 130 5.92 5.11 3.53
N ILE A 131 5.90 6.42 3.32
CA ILE A 131 6.58 7.37 4.20
C ILE A 131 5.51 8.18 4.90
N ASP A 132 5.56 8.16 6.22
CA ASP A 132 4.75 8.99 7.09
C ASP A 132 5.58 10.23 7.48
N LEU A 133 5.05 11.41 7.16
CA LEU A 133 5.62 12.72 7.50
C LEU A 133 4.75 13.34 8.57
N ASP A 134 5.32 13.60 9.75
CA ASP A 134 4.65 14.34 10.80
C ASP A 134 5.34 15.68 10.97
N ILE A 135 4.64 16.75 10.57
CA ILE A 135 5.17 18.11 10.50
C ILE A 135 4.53 18.93 11.61
N ASP A 136 5.35 19.40 12.52
CA ASP A 136 4.87 20.20 13.65
C ASP A 136 4.12 21.46 13.18
N GLY A 137 2.96 21.70 13.77
CA GLY A 137 2.05 22.77 13.38
C GLY A 137 1.18 22.49 12.15
N PHE A 138 1.53 21.51 11.29
CA PHE A 138 0.84 21.23 10.02
C PHE A 138 0.17 19.86 9.97
N GLY A 139 0.57 18.93 10.86
CA GLY A 139 -0.03 17.60 11.01
C GLY A 139 0.68 16.49 10.21
N SER A 140 -0.01 15.35 10.07
CA SER A 140 0.57 14.14 9.52
C SER A 140 0.12 13.90 8.09
N TYR A 141 1.08 13.58 7.22
CA TYR A 141 0.89 13.28 5.80
C TYR A 141 1.48 11.90 5.46
N LYS A 142 0.93 11.25 4.44
CA LYS A 142 1.35 9.92 4.02
C LYS A 142 1.68 9.90 2.54
N LEU A 143 2.91 9.55 2.21
CA LEU A 143 3.36 9.30 0.85
C LEU A 143 3.29 7.79 0.59
N TYR A 144 2.63 7.39 -0.47
CA TYR A 144 2.38 5.99 -0.79
C TYR A 144 3.19 5.54 -2.00
N PHE A 145 3.49 4.24 -2.08
CA PHE A 145 4.23 3.63 -3.20
C PHE A 145 5.58 4.30 -3.47
N VAL A 146 6.27 4.67 -2.39
CA VAL A 146 7.59 5.29 -2.47
C VAL A 146 8.62 4.20 -2.76
N PRO A 147 9.35 4.26 -3.89
CA PRO A 147 10.39 3.28 -4.18
C PRO A 147 11.53 3.42 -3.17
N HIS A 148 12.01 2.29 -2.66
CA HIS A 148 13.09 2.23 -1.67
C HIS A 148 12.85 3.17 -0.48
N ALA A 149 11.70 3.04 0.17
CA ALA A 149 11.23 3.98 1.20
C ALA A 149 12.26 4.25 2.31
N GLU A 150 13.00 3.22 2.77
CA GLU A 150 14.09 3.38 3.77
C GLU A 150 15.21 4.30 3.27
N ASN A 151 15.62 4.15 2.01
CA ASN A 151 16.63 5.02 1.42
C ASN A 151 16.11 6.46 1.22
N MET A 152 14.82 6.58 0.91
CA MET A 152 14.17 7.87 0.73
C MET A 152 13.99 8.59 2.07
N GLU A 153 13.68 7.87 3.14
CA GLU A 153 13.66 8.42 4.51
C GLU A 153 14.96 9.16 4.83
N GLY A 154 16.11 8.50 4.61
CA GLY A 154 17.42 9.10 4.85
C GLY A 154 17.72 10.34 3.99
N LYS A 155 17.19 10.37 2.74
CA LYS A 155 17.33 11.56 1.87
C LYS A 155 16.44 12.70 2.34
N LEU A 156 15.21 12.41 2.73
CA LEU A 156 14.28 13.40 3.24
C LEU A 156 14.75 14.00 4.57
N LEU A 157 15.26 13.17 5.48
CA LEU A 157 15.87 13.65 6.72
C LEU A 157 17.00 14.64 6.47
N ARG A 158 17.88 14.34 5.51
CA ARG A 158 18.96 15.28 5.13
C ARG A 158 18.41 16.56 4.53
N PHE A 159 17.43 16.48 3.65
CA PHE A 159 16.79 17.64 3.04
C PHE A 159 16.18 18.56 4.10
N PHE A 160 15.32 18.01 4.99
CA PHE A 160 14.70 18.81 6.04
C PHE A 160 15.70 19.38 7.04
N ASN A 161 16.76 18.63 7.37
CA ASN A 161 17.83 19.16 8.23
C ASN A 161 18.55 20.35 7.59
N VAL A 162 18.76 20.35 6.28
CA VAL A 162 19.36 21.51 5.57
C VAL A 162 18.39 22.69 5.58
N VAL A 163 17.11 22.46 5.28
CA VAL A 163 16.08 23.52 5.22
C VAL A 163 15.86 24.16 6.60
N MET A 164 15.85 23.38 7.68
CA MET A 164 15.60 23.88 9.04
C MET A 164 16.83 24.56 9.68
N ASN A 165 18.05 24.29 9.20
CA ASN A 165 19.30 24.85 9.76
C ASN A 165 19.99 25.88 8.85
N GLY A 166 19.47 26.13 7.67
CA GLY A 166 19.98 27.15 6.73
C GLY A 166 19.27 28.46 6.89
#